data_2c9d380e4929f7970e8cf005774f86a7
#
_entry.id   2c9d380e4929f7970e8cf005774f86a7
#
_cell.length_a   1.000
_cell.length_b   1.000
_cell.length_c   1.000
_cell.angle_alpha   90.00
_cell.angle_beta   90.00
_cell.angle_gamma   90.00
#
_symmetry.space_group_name_H-M   'P 1'
#
loop_
_entity.id
_entity.type
_entity.pdbx_description
1 polymer ?
#
loop_
_entity_poly.entity_id
_entity_poly.type
_entity_poly.pdbx_seq_one_letter_code
_entity_poly.pdbx_strand_id
1 'polypeptide(L)'
;MELITLHTEHTTYQMGIAEHGFLLHLYYGPKTEGDMSSLLTAYDRGFSGNPYDAGSDRTFSMDTFPQEYPCYGNGDFRSPAFNVKNEQGVYGVDLRYKSHSVTEGKYSIPGLPAAYAEKADGAYTANVVLEDSLLGLEVT
;
A
#
# COMPACT_ATOMS: atom_id res chain seq x y z
N MET A 1 -14.14 -3.04 0.53
CA MET A 1 -12.79 -2.42 0.47
C MET A 1 -12.94 -0.95 0.85
N GLU A 2 -12.14 -0.44 1.75
CA GLU A 2 -12.06 0.99 2.05
C GLU A 2 -11.10 1.65 1.05
N LEU A 3 -11.44 2.85 0.56
CA LEU A 3 -10.67 3.55 -0.46
C LEU A 3 -9.99 4.79 0.11
N ILE A 4 -8.75 4.98 -0.28
CA ILE A 4 -8.00 6.23 -0.08
C ILE A 4 -7.83 6.86 -1.46
N THR A 5 -8.50 7.99 -1.69
CA THR A 5 -8.50 8.66 -3.00
C THR A 5 -7.93 10.07 -2.89
N LEU A 6 -6.98 10.35 -3.75
CA LEU A 6 -6.39 11.69 -3.90
C LEU A 6 -6.67 12.21 -5.31
N HIS A 7 -7.09 13.45 -5.38
CA HIS A 7 -7.32 14.15 -6.65
C HIS A 7 -6.37 15.32 -6.81
N THR A 8 -5.90 15.50 -8.02
CA THR A 8 -5.42 16.80 -8.50
C THR A 8 -6.47 17.40 -9.43
N GLU A 9 -6.14 18.52 -10.09
CA GLU A 9 -7.02 19.08 -11.09
C GLU A 9 -7.32 18.08 -12.24
N HIS A 10 -6.32 17.27 -12.62
CA HIS A 10 -6.36 16.44 -13.82
C HIS A 10 -6.22 14.94 -13.56
N THR A 11 -5.81 14.54 -12.37
CA THR A 11 -5.51 13.13 -12.08
C THR A 11 -6.20 12.63 -10.82
N THR A 12 -6.37 11.31 -10.76
CA THR A 12 -6.78 10.58 -9.56
C THR A 12 -5.72 9.52 -9.25
N TYR A 13 -5.37 9.44 -7.97
CA TYR A 13 -4.62 8.34 -7.38
C TYR A 13 -5.50 7.62 -6.38
N GLN A 14 -5.65 6.30 -6.50
CA GLN A 14 -6.53 5.53 -5.64
C GLN A 14 -5.83 4.28 -5.11
N MET A 15 -5.89 4.12 -3.81
CA MET A 15 -5.45 2.93 -3.07
C MET A 15 -6.65 2.28 -2.40
N GLY A 16 -6.57 0.99 -2.16
CA GLY A 16 -7.58 0.23 -1.44
C GLY A 16 -7.01 -0.52 -0.25
N ILE A 17 -7.72 -0.47 0.87
CA ILE A 17 -7.43 -1.33 2.01
C ILE A 17 -8.21 -2.61 1.79
N ALA A 18 -7.51 -3.65 1.35
CA ALA A 18 -8.10 -4.94 1.06
C ALA A 18 -8.43 -5.70 2.35
N GLU A 19 -9.13 -6.83 2.19
CA GLU A 19 -9.32 -7.78 3.27
C GLU A 19 -7.97 -8.13 3.92
N HIS A 20 -7.97 -8.44 5.19
CA HIS A 20 -6.78 -8.70 6.01
C HIS A 20 -5.81 -7.50 6.15
N GLY A 21 -6.21 -6.28 5.74
CA GLY A 21 -5.44 -5.05 5.98
C GLY A 21 -4.29 -4.81 5.01
N PHE A 22 -4.26 -5.43 3.84
CA PHE A 22 -3.25 -5.12 2.84
C PHE A 22 -3.60 -3.84 2.08
N LEU A 23 -2.61 -2.95 1.92
CA LEU A 23 -2.75 -1.73 1.14
C LEU A 23 -2.37 -2.00 -0.32
N LEU A 24 -3.33 -1.84 -1.23
CA LEU A 24 -3.18 -2.14 -2.64
C LEU A 24 -3.31 -0.89 -3.50
N HIS A 25 -2.49 -0.80 -4.55
CA HIS A 25 -2.65 0.16 -5.61
C HIS A 25 -3.85 -0.21 -6.49
N LEU A 26 -4.74 0.74 -6.75
CA LEU A 26 -5.90 0.50 -7.60
C LEU A 26 -5.83 1.28 -8.91
N TYR A 27 -5.45 2.55 -8.84
CA TYR A 27 -5.50 3.41 -10.01
C TYR A 27 -4.58 4.62 -9.90
N TYR A 28 -3.95 4.95 -11.00
CA TYR A 28 -3.37 6.25 -11.27
C TYR A 28 -3.61 6.64 -12.74
N GLY A 29 -4.26 7.77 -12.97
CA GLY A 29 -4.59 8.19 -14.32
C GLY A 29 -5.42 9.48 -14.37
N PRO A 30 -6.09 9.75 -15.50
CA PRO A 30 -6.99 10.89 -15.64
C PRO A 30 -8.01 10.96 -14.51
N LYS A 31 -8.42 12.17 -14.18
CA LYS A 31 -9.36 12.40 -13.08
C LYS A 31 -10.65 11.61 -13.24
N THR A 32 -11.03 10.88 -12.20
CA THR A 32 -12.27 10.11 -12.12
C THR A 32 -12.82 10.15 -10.70
N GLU A 33 -14.15 10.10 -10.56
CA GLU A 33 -14.85 9.99 -9.27
C GLU A 33 -15.29 8.54 -9.01
N GLY A 34 -14.92 7.61 -9.89
CA GLY A 34 -15.32 6.21 -9.79
C GLY A 34 -14.52 5.41 -8.77
N ASP A 35 -15.15 4.35 -8.26
CA ASP A 35 -14.48 3.30 -7.51
C ASP A 35 -13.76 2.38 -8.49
N MET A 36 -12.43 2.34 -8.41
CA MET A 36 -11.57 1.55 -9.28
C MET A 36 -11.19 0.18 -8.70
N SER A 37 -11.81 -0.23 -7.59
CA SER A 37 -11.55 -1.53 -6.98
C SER A 37 -11.82 -2.72 -7.92
N SER A 38 -12.69 -2.55 -8.91
CA SER A 38 -12.97 -3.56 -9.94
C SER A 38 -11.78 -3.84 -10.88
N LEU A 39 -10.76 -2.98 -10.88
CA LEU A 39 -9.52 -3.25 -11.61
C LEU A 39 -8.63 -4.27 -10.91
N LEU A 40 -8.86 -4.51 -9.62
CA LEU A 40 -8.16 -5.54 -8.89
C LEU A 40 -8.65 -6.92 -9.32
N THR A 41 -7.76 -7.73 -9.87
CA THR A 41 -8.08 -9.08 -10.31
C THR A 41 -7.60 -10.10 -9.29
N ALA A 42 -8.53 -10.91 -8.77
CA ALA A 42 -8.24 -12.05 -7.92
C ALA A 42 -8.65 -13.34 -8.65
N TYR A 43 -7.76 -14.32 -8.69
CA TYR A 43 -8.05 -15.61 -9.33
C TYR A 43 -7.28 -16.74 -8.64
N ASP A 44 -7.80 -17.95 -8.69
CA ASP A 44 -7.14 -19.14 -8.14
C ASP A 44 -5.83 -19.42 -8.90
N ARG A 45 -4.73 -19.20 -8.21
CA ARG A 45 -3.37 -19.43 -8.72
C ARG A 45 -2.90 -20.87 -8.57
N GLY A 46 -3.70 -21.70 -7.92
CA GLY A 46 -3.32 -23.07 -7.63
C GLY A 46 -2.24 -23.14 -6.55
N PHE A 47 -0.98 -23.13 -6.96
CA PHE A 47 0.18 -23.27 -6.07
C PHE A 47 0.81 -21.89 -5.79
N SER A 48 0.19 -21.10 -4.94
CA SER A 48 0.73 -19.81 -4.53
C SER A 48 0.74 -19.66 -3.01
N GLY A 49 1.65 -18.83 -2.49
CA GLY A 49 1.67 -18.46 -1.09
C GLY A 49 0.51 -17.53 -0.77
N ASN A 50 -0.39 -17.98 0.09
CA ASN A 50 -1.44 -17.12 0.65
C ASN A 50 -1.02 -16.64 2.03
N PRO A 51 -1.41 -15.45 2.48
CA PRO A 51 -1.25 -15.07 3.87
C PRO A 51 -2.07 -16.01 4.76
N TYR A 52 -1.60 -16.22 5.98
CA TYR A 52 -2.25 -17.16 6.93
C TYR A 52 -3.75 -16.82 7.13
N ASP A 53 -4.09 -15.54 7.17
CA ASP A 53 -5.46 -15.06 7.41
C ASP A 53 -6.43 -15.42 6.27
N ALA A 54 -5.93 -15.60 5.07
CA ALA A 54 -6.75 -16.00 3.92
C ALA A 54 -7.25 -17.45 4.02
N GLY A 55 -6.67 -18.26 4.91
CA GLY A 55 -7.10 -19.64 5.14
C GLY A 55 -7.09 -20.48 3.87
N SER A 56 -8.26 -20.94 3.44
CA SER A 56 -8.42 -21.75 2.23
C SER A 56 -8.71 -20.94 0.96
N ASP A 57 -8.79 -19.62 1.05
CA ASP A 57 -9.02 -18.77 -0.11
C ASP A 57 -7.76 -18.67 -0.99
N ARG A 58 -7.74 -19.46 -2.05
CA ARG A 58 -6.64 -19.53 -3.00
C ARG A 58 -6.62 -18.38 -4.01
N THR A 59 -7.61 -17.50 -3.97
CA THR A 59 -7.65 -16.30 -4.81
C THR A 59 -6.93 -15.13 -4.16
N PHE A 60 -6.70 -15.18 -2.83
CA PHE A 60 -6.02 -14.13 -2.09
C PHE A 60 -4.50 -14.39 -2.05
N SER A 61 -3.83 -14.02 -3.14
CA SER A 61 -2.41 -14.28 -3.32
C SER A 61 -1.61 -12.99 -3.47
N MET A 62 -0.68 -12.76 -2.54
CA MET A 62 0.09 -11.52 -2.46
C MET A 62 1.06 -11.32 -3.63
N ASP A 63 1.48 -12.39 -4.31
CA ASP A 63 2.35 -12.31 -5.48
C ASP A 63 1.63 -11.79 -6.74
N THR A 64 0.30 -11.72 -6.75
CA THR A 64 -0.51 -11.18 -7.84
C THR A 64 -1.09 -9.81 -7.55
N PHE A 65 -1.30 -9.49 -6.28
CA PHE A 65 -1.86 -8.21 -5.88
C PHE A 65 -0.84 -7.06 -6.02
N PRO A 66 -1.27 -5.90 -6.52
CA PRO A 66 -0.42 -4.72 -6.65
C PRO A 66 -0.30 -4.03 -5.29
N GLN A 67 0.56 -4.56 -4.41
CA GLN A 67 0.82 -3.93 -3.12
C GLN A 67 1.39 -2.52 -3.32
N GLU A 68 0.87 -1.54 -2.59
CA GLU A 68 1.38 -0.16 -2.62
C GLU A 68 2.78 -0.06 -2.02
N TYR A 69 3.04 -0.81 -0.96
CA TYR A 69 4.34 -0.90 -0.30
C TYR A 69 4.69 -2.35 -0.02
N PRO A 70 5.22 -3.08 -1.01
CA PRO A 70 5.47 -4.51 -0.89
C PRO A 70 6.56 -4.81 0.13
N CYS A 71 6.34 -5.85 0.94
CA CYS A 71 7.30 -6.39 1.88
C CYS A 71 7.55 -7.88 1.62
N TYR A 72 8.62 -8.42 2.21
CA TYR A 72 9.04 -9.80 2.04
C TYR A 72 8.60 -10.62 3.26
N GLY A 73 7.68 -11.55 3.11
CA GLY A 73 7.28 -12.40 4.23
C GLY A 73 5.82 -12.86 4.25
N ASN A 74 5.00 -12.36 3.34
CA ASN A 74 3.58 -12.69 3.25
C ASN A 74 3.19 -13.43 1.95
N GLY A 75 4.15 -14.12 1.33
CA GLY A 75 3.94 -14.84 0.07
C GLY A 75 4.25 -14.04 -1.20
N ASP A 76 4.63 -12.78 -1.08
CA ASP A 76 5.15 -11.98 -2.20
C ASP A 76 6.68 -12.16 -2.29
N PHE A 77 7.15 -12.69 -3.41
CA PHE A 77 8.58 -12.91 -3.70
C PHE A 77 9.15 -11.92 -4.72
N ARG A 78 8.38 -10.90 -5.10
CA ARG A 78 8.88 -9.78 -5.92
C ARG A 78 9.81 -8.90 -5.07
N SER A 79 10.48 -7.95 -5.73
CA SER A 79 11.36 -7.00 -5.03
C SER A 79 10.57 -6.19 -4.00
N PRO A 80 10.94 -6.26 -2.71
CA PRO A 80 10.27 -5.48 -1.67
C PRO A 80 10.68 -4.01 -1.74
N ALA A 81 9.86 -3.12 -1.16
CA ALA A 81 10.17 -1.70 -1.03
C ALA A 81 11.36 -1.45 -0.09
N PHE A 82 11.54 -2.32 0.90
CA PHE A 82 12.69 -2.29 1.79
C PHE A 82 13.01 -3.69 2.32
N ASN A 83 14.22 -3.85 2.83
CA ASN A 83 14.65 -5.06 3.52
C ASN A 83 15.09 -4.71 4.94
N VAL A 84 14.60 -5.46 5.89
CA VAL A 84 15.00 -5.36 7.29
C VAL A 84 15.34 -6.74 7.82
N LYS A 85 16.27 -6.80 8.74
CA LYS A 85 16.69 -8.01 9.42
C LYS A 85 16.65 -7.74 10.92
N ASN A 86 15.91 -8.57 11.66
CA ASN A 86 15.88 -8.46 13.11
C ASN A 86 17.16 -9.07 13.75
N GLU A 87 17.29 -8.94 15.05
CA GLU A 87 18.45 -9.44 15.82
C GLU A 87 18.63 -10.97 15.69
N GLN A 88 17.55 -11.71 15.45
CA GLN A 88 17.55 -13.15 15.26
C GLN A 88 17.89 -13.57 13.82
N GLY A 89 18.09 -12.59 12.93
CA GLY A 89 18.42 -12.85 11.53
C GLY A 89 17.22 -13.12 10.62
N VAL A 90 16.01 -12.86 11.08
CA VAL A 90 14.77 -13.04 10.30
C VAL A 90 14.55 -11.81 9.39
N TYR A 91 14.22 -12.06 8.13
CA TYR A 91 13.92 -11.03 7.12
C TYR A 91 12.43 -10.88 6.82
N GLY A 92 11.57 -11.77 7.33
CA GLY A 92 10.14 -11.71 7.06
C GLY A 92 9.51 -10.51 7.74
N VAL A 93 8.75 -9.73 6.96
CA VAL A 93 7.97 -8.59 7.41
C VAL A 93 6.56 -8.71 6.85
N ASP A 94 5.54 -8.52 7.68
CA ASP A 94 4.12 -8.58 7.29
C ASP A 94 3.43 -7.27 7.61
N LEU A 95 3.60 -6.27 6.72
CA LEU A 95 3.01 -4.96 6.88
C LEU A 95 1.51 -4.98 6.62
N ARG A 96 0.74 -4.48 7.58
CA ARG A 96 -0.70 -4.31 7.49
C ARG A 96 -1.07 -2.84 7.70
N TYR A 97 -2.12 -2.41 7.04
CA TYR A 97 -2.66 -1.07 7.24
C TYR A 97 -3.06 -0.84 8.69
N LYS A 98 -2.64 0.29 9.24
CA LYS A 98 -2.98 0.74 10.60
C LYS A 98 -3.88 1.96 10.58
N SER A 99 -3.48 3.00 9.87
CA SER A 99 -4.22 4.26 9.80
C SER A 99 -3.77 5.11 8.63
N HIS A 100 -4.57 6.12 8.28
CA HIS A 100 -4.13 7.15 7.36
C HIS A 100 -4.70 8.52 7.74
N SER A 101 -4.08 9.57 7.20
CA SER A 101 -4.61 10.92 7.20
C SER A 101 -4.31 11.61 5.87
N VAL A 102 -5.21 12.48 5.45
CA VAL A 102 -5.02 13.30 4.25
C VAL A 102 -5.05 14.77 4.67
N THR A 103 -4.04 15.52 4.26
CA THR A 103 -3.90 16.96 4.57
C THR A 103 -3.67 17.75 3.29
N GLU A 104 -4.15 19.00 3.27
CA GLU A 104 -3.79 19.94 2.21
C GLU A 104 -2.31 20.31 2.27
N GLY A 105 -1.73 20.50 1.10
CA GLY A 105 -0.35 20.91 0.93
C GLY A 105 0.61 19.76 0.76
N LYS A 106 1.82 20.11 0.40
CA LYS A 106 2.92 19.18 0.21
C LYS A 106 3.76 19.07 1.48
N TYR A 107 4.07 17.84 1.86
CA TYR A 107 5.04 17.59 2.93
C TYR A 107 6.48 17.86 2.47
N SER A 108 7.36 18.10 3.42
CA SER A 108 8.81 18.13 3.21
C SER A 108 9.50 17.32 4.31
N ILE A 109 10.57 16.64 3.94
CA ILE A 109 11.43 15.92 4.86
C ILE A 109 12.70 16.76 5.04
N PRO A 110 13.02 17.24 6.24
CA PRO A 110 14.20 18.06 6.46
C PRO A 110 15.49 17.38 5.96
N GLY A 111 16.28 18.13 5.18
CA GLY A 111 17.55 17.63 4.64
C GLY A 111 17.45 16.77 3.39
N LEU A 112 16.25 16.51 2.89
CA LEU A 112 16.06 15.77 1.63
C LEU A 112 15.53 16.69 0.53
N PRO A 113 15.89 16.41 -0.75
CA PRO A 113 15.28 17.07 -1.88
C PRO A 113 13.77 16.82 -1.90
N ALA A 114 13.00 17.85 -2.25
CA ALA A 114 11.56 17.73 -2.39
C ALA A 114 11.10 18.38 -3.70
N ALA A 115 10.08 17.83 -4.33
CA ALA A 115 9.36 18.53 -5.38
C ALA A 115 8.67 19.76 -4.77
N TYR A 116 8.67 20.86 -5.47
CA TYR A 116 8.01 22.08 -5.03
C TYR A 116 6.53 22.07 -5.42
N ALA A 117 5.66 22.54 -4.54
CA ALA A 117 4.26 22.82 -4.83
C ALA A 117 3.80 24.01 -4.00
N GLU A 118 3.11 24.96 -4.63
CA GLU A 118 2.45 26.08 -3.95
C GLU A 118 1.07 25.66 -3.44
N LYS A 119 0.51 26.43 -2.49
CA LYS A 119 -0.86 26.18 -2.03
C LYS A 119 -1.90 26.24 -3.15
N ALA A 120 -1.66 27.08 -4.14
CA ALA A 120 -2.54 27.23 -5.30
C ALA A 120 -2.57 26.00 -6.22
N ASP A 121 -1.60 25.10 -6.11
CA ASP A 121 -1.50 23.91 -6.96
C ASP A 121 -2.47 22.79 -6.52
N GLY A 122 -3.21 22.98 -5.43
CA GLY A 122 -4.17 21.99 -4.93
C GLY A 122 -3.51 20.66 -4.58
N ALA A 123 -2.28 20.71 -4.04
CA ALA A 123 -1.56 19.51 -3.63
C ALA A 123 -2.11 18.97 -2.32
N TYR A 124 -2.13 17.65 -2.21
CA TYR A 124 -2.51 16.93 -0.99
C TYR A 124 -1.40 15.94 -0.59
N THR A 125 -1.30 15.70 0.70
CA THR A 125 -0.43 14.67 1.26
C THR A 125 -1.28 13.62 1.95
N ALA A 126 -1.14 12.36 1.54
CA ALA A 126 -1.64 11.23 2.31
C ALA A 126 -0.49 10.64 3.13
N ASN A 127 -0.67 10.57 4.43
CA ASN A 127 0.21 9.82 5.32
C ASN A 127 -0.49 8.50 5.64
N VAL A 128 0.12 7.40 5.26
CA VAL A 128 -0.41 6.06 5.54
C VAL A 128 0.56 5.33 6.45
N VAL A 129 0.06 4.82 7.56
CA VAL A 129 0.83 4.04 8.51
C VAL A 129 0.55 2.56 8.29
N LEU A 130 1.60 1.81 8.02
CA LEU A 130 1.60 0.35 7.96
C LEU A 130 2.35 -0.19 9.17
N GLU A 131 1.91 -1.31 9.73
CA GLU A 131 2.60 -1.93 10.87
C GLU A 131 2.79 -3.43 10.68
N ASP A 132 3.89 -3.93 11.22
CA ASP A 132 4.06 -5.33 11.57
C ASP A 132 4.03 -5.42 13.09
N SER A 133 2.92 -5.89 13.64
CA SER A 133 2.68 -5.93 15.08
C SER A 133 3.56 -6.97 15.80
N LEU A 134 4.05 -7.99 15.09
CA LEU A 134 4.94 -9.01 15.66
C LEU A 134 6.38 -8.50 15.81
N LEU A 135 6.82 -7.68 14.85
CA LEU A 135 8.15 -7.08 14.87
C LEU A 135 8.18 -5.73 15.62
N GLY A 136 7.02 -5.13 15.89
CA GLY A 136 6.94 -3.78 16.42
C GLY A 136 7.46 -2.72 15.44
N LEU A 137 7.32 -2.98 14.15
CA LEU A 137 7.79 -2.12 13.07
C LEU A 137 6.63 -1.30 12.51
N GLU A 138 6.83 0.01 12.39
CA GLU A 138 5.92 0.90 11.67
C GLU A 138 6.64 1.57 10.51
N VAL A 139 5.91 1.77 9.40
CA VAL A 139 6.33 2.50 8.21
C VAL A 139 5.26 3.55 7.89
N THR A 140 5.72 4.79 7.69
CA THR A 140 4.85 5.91 7.27
C THR A 140 5.33 6.47 5.95
#